data_e4f97e706362fe26bf88dfd5182c6eb9
#
_entry.id   e4f97e706362fe26bf88dfd5182c6eb9
#
_cell.length_a   1.000
_cell.length_b   1.000
_cell.length_c   1.000
_cell.angle_alpha   90.00
_cell.angle_beta   90.00
_cell.angle_gamma   90.00
#
_symmetry.space_group_name_H-M   'P 1'
#
loop_
_entity.id
_entity.type
_entity.pdbx_description
1 polymer ?
#
loop_
_entity_poly.entity_id
_entity_poly.type
_entity_poly.pdbx_seq_one_letter_code
_entity_poly.pdbx_strand_id
1 'polypeptide(L)'
;MNPDLYIVRKVNEATSISRKASLFMDLVTRYGHWAFVIYGLLLWLAPGKNRKERRLCCVLAFLGVVIASLLSFAIGKVWRRRRPFERDWRIWNFTGHKANASFPSNHTMNGAVVVMELLRMHMPGSHLLAVFAGLLAFSRIFAGVHYPTDLLGGVAIAGLVHRLIHGTALASFAGALTTFGSAVSDWIFDWIFKK
;
A
#
# COMPACT_ATOMS: atom_id res chain seq x y z
N MET A 1 -22.69 20.69 -4.57
CA MET A 1 -22.22 19.28 -4.33
C MET A 1 -20.75 19.32 -3.96
N ASN A 2 -20.29 18.55 -2.96
CA ASN A 2 -18.89 18.51 -2.58
C ASN A 2 -18.06 18.01 -3.78
N PRO A 3 -17.01 18.73 -4.23
CA PRO A 3 -16.18 18.35 -5.39
C PRO A 3 -15.59 16.95 -5.29
N ASP A 4 -15.18 16.56 -4.11
CA ASP A 4 -14.59 15.25 -3.80
C ASP A 4 -15.60 14.11 -4.08
N LEU A 5 -16.84 14.28 -3.64
CA LEU A 5 -17.93 13.33 -3.90
C LEU A 5 -18.33 13.31 -5.39
N TYR A 6 -18.29 14.47 -6.05
CA TYR A 6 -18.60 14.59 -7.47
C TYR A 6 -17.62 13.77 -8.32
N ILE A 7 -16.31 13.89 -8.03
CA ILE A 7 -15.28 13.13 -8.74
C ILE A 7 -15.51 11.62 -8.56
N VAL A 8 -15.73 11.16 -7.31
CA VAL A 8 -16.00 9.73 -7.06
C VAL A 8 -17.19 9.25 -7.86
N ARG A 9 -18.30 10.01 -7.85
CA ARG A 9 -19.50 9.63 -8.60
C ARG A 9 -19.23 9.51 -10.09
N LYS A 10 -18.54 10.49 -10.68
CA LYS A 10 -18.20 10.49 -12.11
C LYS A 10 -17.29 9.32 -12.50
N VAL A 11 -16.30 9.01 -11.68
CA VAL A 11 -15.41 7.85 -11.92
C VAL A 11 -16.17 6.53 -11.73
N ASN A 12 -17.02 6.44 -10.70
CA ASN A 12 -17.79 5.24 -10.42
C ASN A 12 -18.89 4.97 -11.48
N GLU A 13 -19.47 6.02 -12.10
CA GLU A 13 -20.41 5.88 -13.23
C GLU A 13 -19.78 5.05 -14.37
N ALA A 14 -18.45 5.08 -14.56
CA ALA A 14 -17.75 4.27 -15.57
C ALA A 14 -17.86 2.76 -15.34
N THR A 15 -18.25 2.32 -14.14
CA THR A 15 -18.53 0.89 -13.84
C THR A 15 -19.66 0.32 -14.68
N SER A 16 -20.63 1.15 -15.07
CA SER A 16 -21.77 0.76 -15.92
C SER A 16 -21.43 0.73 -17.41
N ILE A 17 -20.32 1.36 -17.83
CA ILE A 17 -19.97 1.52 -19.25
C ILE A 17 -19.25 0.28 -19.80
N SER A 18 -18.38 -0.34 -19.01
CA SER A 18 -17.58 -1.48 -19.46
C SER A 18 -17.43 -2.55 -18.39
N ARG A 19 -18.07 -3.71 -18.64
CA ARG A 19 -17.95 -4.89 -17.77
C ARG A 19 -16.49 -5.36 -17.62
N LYS A 20 -15.68 -5.29 -18.69
CA LYS A 20 -14.26 -5.71 -18.64
C LYS A 20 -13.45 -4.77 -17.75
N ALA A 21 -13.65 -3.45 -17.87
CA ALA A 21 -12.98 -2.47 -17.02
C ALA A 21 -13.38 -2.65 -15.55
N SER A 22 -14.65 -2.89 -15.27
CA SER A 22 -15.13 -3.14 -13.91
C SER A 22 -14.54 -4.39 -13.29
N LEU A 23 -14.45 -5.51 -14.03
CA LEU A 23 -13.83 -6.75 -13.57
C LEU A 23 -12.33 -6.54 -13.31
N PHE A 24 -11.62 -5.85 -14.21
CA PHE A 24 -10.20 -5.53 -14.02
C PHE A 24 -9.98 -4.69 -12.76
N MET A 25 -10.77 -3.62 -12.57
CA MET A 25 -10.66 -2.77 -11.39
C MET A 25 -11.07 -3.48 -10.10
N ASP A 26 -12.02 -4.42 -10.16
CA ASP A 26 -12.37 -5.27 -9.02
C ASP A 26 -11.19 -6.15 -8.61
N LEU A 27 -10.52 -6.79 -9.56
CA LEU A 27 -9.30 -7.58 -9.31
C LEU A 27 -8.19 -6.71 -8.71
N VAL A 28 -7.92 -5.54 -9.28
CA VAL A 28 -6.91 -4.62 -8.76
C VAL A 28 -7.26 -4.18 -7.34
N THR A 29 -8.50 -3.82 -7.08
CA THR A 29 -8.95 -3.32 -5.77
C THR A 29 -8.91 -4.39 -4.67
N ARG A 30 -9.25 -5.66 -5.01
CA ARG A 30 -9.28 -6.76 -4.04
C ARG A 30 -7.90 -7.38 -3.80
N TYR A 31 -7.15 -7.58 -4.87
CA TYR A 31 -5.93 -8.39 -4.84
C TYR A 31 -4.65 -7.61 -5.15
N GLY A 32 -4.74 -6.35 -5.59
CA GLY A 32 -3.57 -5.58 -6.01
C GLY A 32 -2.52 -5.40 -4.92
N HIS A 33 -2.89 -5.39 -3.63
CA HIS A 33 -1.93 -5.33 -2.53
C HIS A 33 -0.98 -6.54 -2.48
N TRP A 34 -1.41 -7.72 -2.97
CA TRP A 34 -0.56 -8.90 -3.05
C TRP A 34 0.64 -8.73 -3.98
N ALA A 35 0.55 -7.87 -4.98
CA ALA A 35 1.69 -7.58 -5.85
C ALA A 35 2.89 -7.04 -5.06
N PHE A 36 2.65 -6.19 -4.06
CA PHE A 36 3.71 -5.68 -3.18
C PHE A 36 4.28 -6.76 -2.27
N VAL A 37 3.43 -7.67 -1.75
CA VAL A 37 3.87 -8.80 -0.92
C VAL A 37 4.72 -9.76 -1.73
N ILE A 38 4.25 -10.16 -2.92
CA ILE A 38 4.97 -11.07 -3.82
C ILE A 38 6.31 -10.44 -4.22
N TYR A 39 6.30 -9.16 -4.62
CA TYR A 39 7.54 -8.46 -4.97
C TYR A 39 8.51 -8.40 -3.78
N GLY A 40 8.05 -8.11 -2.57
CA GLY A 40 8.87 -8.11 -1.36
C GLY A 40 9.50 -9.48 -1.09
N LEU A 41 8.74 -10.57 -1.24
CA LEU A 41 9.26 -11.93 -1.11
C LEU A 41 10.32 -12.24 -2.17
N LEU A 42 10.07 -11.89 -3.43
CA LEU A 42 11.04 -12.07 -4.52
C LEU A 42 12.32 -11.26 -4.26
N LEU A 43 12.18 -10.03 -3.79
CA LEU A 43 13.30 -9.16 -3.46
C LEU A 43 14.13 -9.70 -2.28
N TRP A 44 13.48 -10.26 -1.25
CA TRP A 44 14.13 -10.88 -0.09
C TRP A 44 14.91 -12.13 -0.46
N LEU A 45 14.34 -12.96 -1.31
CA LEU A 45 14.93 -14.25 -1.71
C LEU A 45 15.97 -14.12 -2.84
N ALA A 46 15.95 -13.03 -3.60
CA ALA A 46 16.81 -12.85 -4.76
C ALA A 46 18.29 -12.97 -4.40
N PRO A 47 19.08 -13.84 -5.09
CA PRO A 47 20.50 -14.02 -4.84
C PRO A 47 21.33 -12.81 -5.37
N GLY A 48 22.60 -12.70 -4.95
CA GLY A 48 23.55 -11.74 -5.49
C GLY A 48 24.12 -10.77 -4.46
N LYS A 49 25.05 -9.90 -4.91
CA LYS A 49 25.90 -9.05 -4.05
C LYS A 49 25.10 -8.06 -3.19
N ASN A 50 23.96 -7.55 -3.66
CA ASN A 50 23.17 -6.53 -2.95
C ASN A 50 22.07 -7.15 -2.06
N ARG A 51 22.24 -8.41 -1.62
CA ARG A 51 21.24 -9.13 -0.81
C ARG A 51 20.90 -8.42 0.49
N LYS A 52 21.90 -7.88 1.19
CA LYS A 52 21.70 -7.14 2.45
C LYS A 52 20.85 -5.88 2.24
N GLU A 53 21.12 -5.10 1.20
CA GLU A 53 20.39 -3.88 0.88
C GLU A 53 18.95 -4.16 0.51
N ARG A 54 18.70 -5.20 -0.29
CA ARG A 54 17.32 -5.63 -0.65
C ARG A 54 16.53 -6.05 0.58
N ARG A 55 17.13 -6.85 1.46
CA ARG A 55 16.49 -7.30 2.70
C ARG A 55 16.24 -6.12 3.65
N LEU A 56 17.16 -5.19 3.77
CA LEU A 56 16.97 -3.96 4.53
C LEU A 56 15.79 -3.15 3.96
N CYS A 57 15.71 -3.01 2.65
CA CYS A 57 14.58 -2.35 2.00
C CYS A 57 13.24 -3.01 2.37
N CYS A 58 13.17 -4.35 2.34
CA CYS A 58 11.98 -5.09 2.74
C CYS A 58 11.59 -4.83 4.20
N VAL A 59 12.57 -4.81 5.12
CA VAL A 59 12.32 -4.55 6.54
C VAL A 59 11.85 -3.11 6.76
N LEU A 60 12.49 -2.13 6.13
CA LEU A 60 12.08 -0.72 6.21
C LEU A 60 10.66 -0.52 5.68
N ALA A 61 10.35 -1.10 4.51
CA ALA A 61 9.02 -1.05 3.92
C ALA A 61 7.98 -1.70 4.85
N PHE A 62 8.27 -2.87 5.43
CA PHE A 62 7.40 -3.56 6.37
C PHE A 62 7.14 -2.73 7.64
N LEU A 63 8.19 -2.21 8.28
CA LEU A 63 8.06 -1.33 9.44
C LEU A 63 7.23 -0.09 9.11
N GLY A 64 7.48 0.51 7.96
CA GLY A 64 6.71 1.66 7.49
C GLY A 64 5.22 1.34 7.32
N VAL A 65 4.89 0.20 6.72
CA VAL A 65 3.50 -0.27 6.58
C VAL A 65 2.84 -0.50 7.93
N VAL A 66 3.57 -1.09 8.90
CA VAL A 66 3.05 -1.29 10.26
C VAL A 66 2.74 0.05 10.92
N ILE A 67 3.70 0.98 10.93
CA ILE A 67 3.53 2.31 11.55
C ILE A 67 2.38 3.06 10.86
N ALA A 68 2.36 3.09 9.54
CA ALA A 68 1.30 3.74 8.76
C ALA A 68 -0.08 3.15 9.07
N SER A 69 -0.19 1.82 9.14
CA SER A 69 -1.45 1.14 9.46
C SER A 69 -1.95 1.45 10.87
N LEU A 70 -1.05 1.53 11.85
CA LEU A 70 -1.38 1.94 13.23
C LEU A 70 -1.88 3.38 13.28
N LEU A 71 -1.21 4.29 12.56
CA LEU A 71 -1.64 5.69 12.44
C LEU A 71 -3.01 5.81 11.77
N SER A 72 -3.23 5.07 10.68
CA SER A 72 -4.52 5.05 10.01
C SER A 72 -5.64 4.55 10.91
N PHE A 73 -5.37 3.48 11.67
CA PHE A 73 -6.34 2.98 12.64
C PHE A 73 -6.68 4.02 13.72
N ALA A 74 -5.68 4.70 14.27
CA ALA A 74 -5.88 5.76 15.27
C ALA A 74 -6.67 6.94 14.69
N ILE A 75 -6.28 7.42 13.49
CA ILE A 75 -6.99 8.51 12.79
C ILE A 75 -8.43 8.11 12.51
N GLY A 76 -8.68 6.91 12.01
CA GLY A 76 -10.02 6.41 11.69
C GLY A 76 -10.93 6.27 12.93
N LYS A 77 -10.37 6.06 14.12
CA LYS A 77 -11.10 6.07 15.39
C LYS A 77 -11.57 7.47 15.78
N VAL A 78 -10.72 8.48 15.55
CA VAL A 78 -11.00 9.89 15.91
C VAL A 78 -11.84 10.54 14.83
N TRP A 79 -11.46 10.40 13.57
CA TRP A 79 -12.13 11.02 12.43
C TRP A 79 -12.87 9.97 11.60
N ARG A 80 -14.14 9.75 11.93
CA ARG A 80 -15.04 8.81 11.26
C ARG A 80 -15.65 9.42 10.00
N ARG A 81 -14.84 9.71 9.00
CA ARG A 81 -15.33 10.17 7.70
C ARG A 81 -16.15 9.08 7.03
N ARG A 82 -17.41 9.38 6.71
CA ARG A 82 -18.29 8.44 5.97
C ARG A 82 -17.77 8.23 4.56
N ARG A 83 -17.85 6.99 4.08
CA ARG A 83 -17.44 6.62 2.72
C ARG A 83 -18.33 7.22 1.65
N PRO A 84 -17.84 7.38 0.37
CA PRO A 84 -18.66 7.90 -0.73
C PRO A 84 -19.98 7.15 -0.93
N PHE A 85 -19.97 5.82 -0.95
CA PHE A 85 -21.16 4.99 -1.14
C PHE A 85 -22.17 5.10 0.01
N GLU A 86 -21.76 5.57 1.21
CA GLU A 86 -22.68 5.85 2.32
C GLU A 86 -23.35 7.23 2.21
N ARG A 87 -22.79 8.13 1.38
CA ARG A 87 -23.29 9.50 1.19
C ARG A 87 -24.12 9.70 -0.06
N ASP A 88 -23.91 8.86 -1.08
CA ASP A 88 -24.66 8.93 -2.32
C ASP A 88 -24.99 7.51 -2.77
N TRP A 89 -26.28 7.13 -2.73
CA TRP A 89 -26.78 5.82 -3.11
C TRP A 89 -26.54 5.47 -4.59
N ARG A 90 -26.19 6.45 -5.44
CA ARG A 90 -25.83 6.26 -6.84
C ARG A 90 -24.41 5.72 -7.03
N ILE A 91 -23.59 5.77 -5.97
CA ILE A 91 -22.23 5.23 -5.99
C ILE A 91 -22.29 3.75 -5.64
N TRP A 92 -21.96 2.92 -6.61
CA TRP A 92 -22.00 1.47 -6.44
C TRP A 92 -20.73 0.94 -5.79
N ASN A 93 -20.88 0.39 -4.60
CA ASN A 93 -19.80 -0.34 -3.90
C ASN A 93 -19.79 -1.82 -4.32
N PHE A 94 -19.20 -2.12 -5.47
CA PHE A 94 -19.13 -3.50 -5.99
C PHE A 94 -18.15 -4.39 -5.21
N THR A 95 -17.31 -3.83 -4.34
CA THR A 95 -16.35 -4.59 -3.53
C THR A 95 -16.96 -5.17 -2.26
N GLY A 96 -18.16 -4.75 -1.88
CA GLY A 96 -18.78 -5.13 -0.61
C GLY A 96 -18.05 -4.57 0.62
N HIS A 97 -17.31 -3.47 0.46
CA HIS A 97 -16.55 -2.87 1.55
C HIS A 97 -17.47 -2.41 2.69
N LYS A 98 -17.07 -2.69 3.93
CA LYS A 98 -17.85 -2.31 5.13
C LYS A 98 -17.90 -0.80 5.32
N ALA A 99 -19.00 -0.33 5.92
CA ALA A 99 -19.20 1.05 6.35
C ALA A 99 -18.34 1.35 7.59
N ASN A 100 -17.09 1.76 7.35
CA ASN A 100 -16.15 2.22 8.36
C ASN A 100 -15.47 3.52 7.90
N ALA A 101 -14.57 4.10 8.70
CA ALA A 101 -13.88 5.34 8.34
C ALA A 101 -13.22 5.25 6.96
N SER A 102 -13.44 6.28 6.10
CA SER A 102 -12.82 6.32 4.78
C SER A 102 -11.42 6.92 4.79
N PHE A 103 -11.11 7.82 5.71
CA PHE A 103 -9.82 8.52 5.79
C PHE A 103 -8.89 7.91 6.83
N PRO A 104 -7.61 7.77 6.52
CA PRO A 104 -7.00 7.81 5.18
C PRO A 104 -7.21 6.49 4.41
N SER A 105 -6.86 6.46 3.11
CA SER A 105 -6.89 5.24 2.31
C SER A 105 -5.70 4.33 2.63
N ASN A 106 -5.93 3.23 3.35
CA ASN A 106 -4.88 2.27 3.73
C ASN A 106 -4.14 1.67 2.54
N HIS A 107 -4.84 1.31 1.46
CA HIS A 107 -4.20 0.74 0.28
C HIS A 107 -3.26 1.73 -0.39
N THR A 108 -3.70 2.99 -0.52
CA THR A 108 -2.86 4.06 -1.08
C THR A 108 -1.68 4.36 -0.18
N MET A 109 -1.92 4.50 1.12
CA MET A 109 -0.89 4.84 2.10
C MET A 109 0.19 3.74 2.18
N ASN A 110 -0.20 2.48 2.33
CA ASN A 110 0.75 1.38 2.44
C ASN A 110 1.51 1.17 1.12
N GLY A 111 0.83 1.25 -0.03
CA GLY A 111 1.49 1.21 -1.33
C GLY A 111 2.50 2.34 -1.52
N ALA A 112 2.16 3.56 -1.09
CA ALA A 112 3.06 4.71 -1.15
C ALA A 112 4.30 4.53 -0.25
N VAL A 113 4.14 4.02 0.98
CA VAL A 113 5.28 3.70 1.87
C VAL A 113 6.24 2.73 1.20
N VAL A 114 5.73 1.61 0.67
CA VAL A 114 6.56 0.60 0.00
C VAL A 114 7.30 1.23 -1.19
N VAL A 115 6.58 1.96 -2.04
CA VAL A 115 7.18 2.62 -3.22
C VAL A 115 8.26 3.62 -2.83
N MET A 116 8.06 4.42 -1.79
CA MET A 116 9.05 5.40 -1.32
C MET A 116 10.35 4.70 -0.88
N GLU A 117 10.26 3.56 -0.16
CA GLU A 117 11.44 2.80 0.23
C GLU A 117 12.16 2.18 -0.98
N LEU A 118 11.40 1.59 -1.92
CA LEU A 118 11.96 0.99 -3.13
C LEU A 118 12.67 2.03 -4.02
N LEU A 119 12.07 3.21 -4.20
CA LEU A 119 12.65 4.30 -4.98
C LEU A 119 13.90 4.87 -4.31
N ARG A 120 13.85 5.10 -2.99
CA ARG A 120 14.99 5.59 -2.20
C ARG A 120 16.22 4.68 -2.33
N MET A 121 15.99 3.37 -2.27
CA MET A 121 17.08 2.38 -2.31
C MET A 121 17.35 1.87 -3.74
N HIS A 122 16.81 2.52 -4.76
CA HIS A 122 17.00 2.19 -6.18
C HIS A 122 16.73 0.72 -6.51
N MET A 123 15.69 0.13 -5.91
CA MET A 123 15.34 -1.27 -6.13
C MET A 123 14.83 -1.51 -7.56
N PRO A 124 15.19 -2.64 -8.20
CA PRO A 124 14.76 -2.94 -9.57
C PRO A 124 13.23 -2.98 -9.65
N GLY A 125 12.65 -2.42 -10.70
CA GLY A 125 11.19 -2.39 -10.90
C GLY A 125 10.41 -1.40 -10.01
N SER A 126 11.09 -0.57 -9.19
CA SER A 126 10.45 0.41 -8.30
C SER A 126 9.50 1.37 -9.02
N HIS A 127 9.86 1.84 -10.21
CA HIS A 127 9.01 2.72 -11.03
C HIS A 127 7.75 2.00 -11.53
N LEU A 128 7.85 0.73 -11.92
CA LEU A 128 6.70 -0.07 -12.33
C LEU A 128 5.73 -0.26 -11.15
N LEU A 129 6.26 -0.56 -9.96
CA LEU A 129 5.45 -0.65 -8.75
C LEU A 129 4.85 0.70 -8.33
N ALA A 130 5.52 1.81 -8.61
CA ALA A 130 4.96 3.15 -8.39
C ALA A 130 3.73 3.40 -9.29
N VAL A 131 3.82 3.06 -10.58
CA VAL A 131 2.67 3.13 -11.51
C VAL A 131 1.55 2.22 -11.04
N PHE A 132 1.88 1.00 -10.61
CA PHE A 132 0.89 0.06 -10.08
C PHE A 132 0.24 0.55 -8.77
N ALA A 133 1.00 1.19 -7.87
CA ALA A 133 0.44 1.84 -6.68
C ALA A 133 -0.57 2.94 -7.04
N GLY A 134 -0.28 3.73 -8.07
CA GLY A 134 -1.21 4.71 -8.62
C GLY A 134 -2.49 4.07 -9.16
N LEU A 135 -2.38 2.96 -9.90
CA LEU A 135 -3.52 2.19 -10.38
C LEU A 135 -4.35 1.61 -9.21
N LEU A 136 -3.69 1.05 -8.19
CA LEU A 136 -4.36 0.55 -6.99
C LEU A 136 -5.08 1.69 -6.25
N ALA A 137 -4.45 2.85 -6.10
CA ALA A 137 -5.08 4.03 -5.51
C ALA A 137 -6.32 4.47 -6.32
N PHE A 138 -6.19 4.60 -7.65
CA PHE A 138 -7.30 4.95 -8.54
C PHE A 138 -8.45 3.95 -8.43
N SER A 139 -8.16 2.64 -8.33
CA SER A 139 -9.17 1.61 -8.19
C SER A 139 -10.07 1.81 -6.95
N ARG A 140 -9.57 2.52 -5.90
CA ARG A 140 -10.35 2.81 -4.69
C ARG A 140 -11.41 3.90 -4.94
N ILE A 141 -11.11 4.87 -5.80
CA ILE A 141 -12.09 5.87 -6.26
C ILE A 141 -13.11 5.19 -7.17
N PHE A 142 -12.63 4.40 -8.13
CA PHE A 142 -13.46 3.64 -9.06
C PHE A 142 -14.46 2.73 -8.33
N ALA A 143 -14.02 2.08 -7.25
CA ALA A 143 -14.87 1.24 -6.41
C ALA A 143 -15.84 2.04 -5.49
N GLY A 144 -15.79 3.36 -5.49
CA GLY A 144 -16.67 4.20 -4.68
C GLY A 144 -16.39 4.14 -3.17
N VAL A 145 -15.22 3.63 -2.75
CA VAL A 145 -14.91 3.39 -1.33
C VAL A 145 -14.06 4.47 -0.68
N HIS A 146 -13.36 5.29 -1.47
CA HIS A 146 -12.53 6.40 -1.01
C HIS A 146 -12.70 7.64 -1.86
N TYR A 147 -12.50 8.80 -1.24
CA TYR A 147 -12.43 10.09 -1.92
C TYR A 147 -11.00 10.35 -2.45
N PRO A 148 -10.82 11.19 -3.49
CA PRO A 148 -9.50 11.67 -3.89
C PRO A 148 -8.67 12.22 -2.73
N THR A 149 -9.27 12.98 -1.82
CA THR A 149 -8.58 13.54 -0.65
C THR A 149 -8.16 12.46 0.36
N ASP A 150 -8.83 11.29 0.43
CA ASP A 150 -8.37 10.16 1.25
C ASP A 150 -7.07 9.57 0.71
N LEU A 151 -6.90 9.57 -0.62
CA LEU A 151 -5.70 9.11 -1.29
C LEU A 151 -4.55 10.09 -1.06
N LEU A 152 -4.80 11.38 -1.26
CA LEU A 152 -3.80 12.43 -1.02
C LEU A 152 -3.34 12.43 0.44
N GLY A 153 -4.28 12.31 1.39
CA GLY A 153 -3.96 12.16 2.80
C GLY A 153 -3.13 10.91 3.09
N GLY A 154 -3.47 9.80 2.44
CA GLY A 154 -2.69 8.55 2.53
C GLY A 154 -1.25 8.72 2.07
N VAL A 155 -1.02 9.36 0.91
CA VAL A 155 0.33 9.65 0.40
C VAL A 155 1.09 10.61 1.32
N ALA A 156 0.43 11.65 1.85
CA ALA A 156 1.05 12.58 2.78
C ALA A 156 1.50 11.90 4.08
N ILE A 157 0.66 11.05 4.66
CA ILE A 157 1.00 10.26 5.85
C ILE A 157 2.14 9.28 5.54
N ALA A 158 2.13 8.63 4.37
CA ALA A 158 3.23 7.77 3.94
C ALA A 158 4.57 8.53 3.89
N GLY A 159 4.57 9.76 3.35
CA GLY A 159 5.76 10.61 3.34
C GLY A 159 6.25 10.99 4.75
N LEU A 160 5.34 11.27 5.67
CA LEU A 160 5.68 11.52 7.08
C LEU A 160 6.28 10.30 7.75
N VAL A 161 5.69 9.11 7.55
CA VAL A 161 6.21 7.84 8.08
C VAL A 161 7.59 7.53 7.51
N HIS A 162 7.77 7.68 6.20
CA HIS A 162 9.07 7.51 5.54
C HIS A 162 10.14 8.43 6.16
N ARG A 163 9.82 9.71 6.36
CA ARG A 163 10.72 10.66 7.04
C ARG A 163 11.03 10.26 8.48
N LEU A 164 10.02 9.82 9.22
CA LEU A 164 10.18 9.38 10.60
C LEU A 164 11.15 8.20 10.70
N ILE A 165 11.01 7.20 9.84
CA ILE A 165 11.89 6.02 9.82
C ILE A 165 13.34 6.44 9.61
N HIS A 166 13.59 7.30 8.62
CA HIS A 166 14.97 7.70 8.25
C HIS A 166 15.55 8.83 9.11
N GLY A 167 14.71 9.59 9.80
CA GLY A 167 15.13 10.65 10.72
C GLY A 167 15.37 10.20 12.17
N THR A 168 15.20 8.91 12.49
CA THR A 168 15.27 8.40 13.86
C THR A 168 16.09 7.11 13.93
N ALA A 169 16.25 6.56 15.15
CA ALA A 169 16.90 5.27 15.40
C ALA A 169 16.16 4.06 14.77
N LEU A 170 14.97 4.26 14.19
CA LEU A 170 14.21 3.18 13.53
C LEU A 170 14.97 2.58 12.34
N ALA A 171 15.74 3.39 11.60
CA ALA A 171 16.57 2.88 10.51
C ALA A 171 17.67 1.94 11.02
N SER A 172 18.31 2.27 12.15
CA SER A 172 19.31 1.42 12.80
C SER A 172 18.69 0.14 13.35
N PHE A 173 17.51 0.24 13.96
CA PHE A 173 16.74 -0.92 14.42
C PHE A 173 16.35 -1.85 13.25
N ALA A 174 15.91 -1.27 12.12
CA ALA A 174 15.67 -2.05 10.91
C ALA A 174 16.90 -2.80 10.42
N GLY A 175 18.09 -2.18 10.51
CA GLY A 175 19.37 -2.83 10.21
C GLY A 175 19.63 -4.06 11.09
N ALA A 176 19.42 -3.93 12.40
CA ALA A 176 19.55 -5.05 13.34
C ALA A 176 18.57 -6.18 13.04
N LEU A 177 17.28 -5.84 12.80
CA LEU A 177 16.27 -6.82 12.39
C LEU A 177 16.63 -7.52 11.07
N THR A 178 17.19 -6.78 10.12
CA THR A 178 17.62 -7.34 8.83
C THR A 178 18.73 -8.37 9.03
N THR A 179 19.69 -8.08 9.89
CA THR A 179 20.79 -8.99 10.19
C THR A 179 20.28 -10.28 10.83
N PHE A 180 19.42 -10.17 11.84
CA PHE A 180 18.80 -11.33 12.49
C PHE A 180 17.93 -12.14 11.52
N GLY A 181 17.00 -11.50 10.80
CA GLY A 181 16.11 -12.18 9.84
C GLY A 181 16.88 -12.82 8.69
N SER A 182 18.00 -12.22 8.27
CA SER A 182 18.90 -12.82 7.27
C SER A 182 19.53 -14.11 7.78
N ALA A 183 20.08 -14.09 8.99
CA ALA A 183 20.68 -15.29 9.60
C ALA A 183 19.68 -16.43 9.71
N VAL A 184 18.45 -16.15 10.16
CA VAL A 184 17.38 -17.15 10.28
C VAL A 184 16.98 -17.69 8.90
N SER A 185 16.76 -16.83 7.92
CA SER A 185 16.34 -17.28 6.58
C SER A 185 17.45 -18.08 5.86
N ASP A 186 18.70 -17.71 6.06
CA ASP A 186 19.84 -18.43 5.47
C ASP A 186 20.05 -19.79 6.16
N TRP A 187 19.88 -19.88 7.48
CA TRP A 187 19.88 -21.14 8.21
C TRP A 187 18.76 -22.09 7.74
N ILE A 188 17.53 -21.60 7.57
CA ILE A 188 16.40 -22.38 7.06
C ILE A 188 16.69 -22.89 5.65
N PHE A 189 17.20 -22.01 4.78
CA PHE A 189 17.56 -22.38 3.41
C PHE A 189 18.61 -23.47 3.36
N ASP A 190 19.69 -23.33 4.16
CA ASP A 190 20.76 -24.32 4.27
C ASP A 190 20.24 -25.66 4.81
N TRP A 191 19.34 -25.63 5.80
CA TRP A 191 18.72 -26.84 6.36
C TRP A 191 17.85 -27.59 5.35
N ILE A 192 17.12 -26.85 4.48
CA ILE A 192 16.23 -27.47 3.47
C ILE A 192 17.03 -28.03 2.26
N PHE A 193 18.02 -27.28 1.77
CA PHE A 193 18.62 -27.52 0.46
C PHE A 193 20.07 -28.04 0.50
N LYS A 194 20.73 -28.08 1.65
CA LYS A 194 22.10 -28.61 1.79
C LYS A 194 22.16 -29.95 2.54
N LYS A 195 21.00 -30.57 2.79
CA LYS A 195 20.90 -31.97 3.13
C LYS A 195 20.88 -32.80 1.84
#